data_58029cd88eeaea38373f0f17af44897e
#
_entry.id   58029cd88eeaea38373f0f17af44897e
#
_cell.length_a   1.000
_cell.length_b   1.000
_cell.length_c   1.000
_cell.angle_alpha   90.00
_cell.angle_beta   90.00
_cell.angle_gamma   90.00
#
_symmetry.space_group_name_H-M   'P 1'
#
loop_
_entity.id
_entity.type
_entity.pdbx_description
1 polymer ?
#
loop_
_entity_poly.entity_id
_entity_poly.type
_entity_poly.pdbx_seq_one_letter_code
_entity_poly.pdbx_strand_id
1 'polypeptide(L)'
;AKVKKVAPEPKFAKHKQIADLDTLQSVITNRYDVMAKYAKSVKYAFREELAHLKDKAELEKRFLKSSRKLLQREPGKLELSQKEQLIELFKHSKALETMHHMRVELGAIWERSHSTRDQLLHQLQDWCVRAEASGIKSLQDFSLRLRSYA
;
A
#
# COMPACT_ATOMS: atom_id res chain seq x y z
N ALA A 1 20.96 -29.69 1.00
CA ALA A 1 20.82 -29.14 1.07
C ALA A 1 20.47 -28.35 1.51
N LYS A 2 20.42 -28.21 1.70
CA LYS A 2 20.12 -27.45 2.00
C LYS A 2 19.52 -26.59 1.69
N VAL A 3 18.99 -26.77 1.45
CA VAL A 3 18.42 -26.14 1.10
C VAL A 3 17.78 -25.42 1.59
N LYS A 4 17.68 -25.49 1.86
CA LYS A 4 17.13 -24.88 2.05
C LYS A 4 17.17 -24.06 2.40
N LYS A 5 17.84 -24.17 2.53
CA LYS A 5 17.93 -23.29 2.68
C LYS A 5 17.55 -22.32 2.09
N VAL A 6 17.82 -22.85 1.52
CA VAL A 6 16.74 -22.02 1.07
C VAL A 6 16.37 -21.02 2.13
N ALA A 7 16.16 -19.76 1.73
CA ALA A 7 15.67 -18.76 2.65
C ALA A 7 14.37 -19.24 3.27
N PRO A 8 14.23 -19.15 4.57
CA PRO A 8 12.97 -19.52 5.19
C PRO A 8 11.85 -18.65 4.66
N GLU A 9 10.68 -19.21 4.53
CA GLU A 9 9.52 -18.43 4.14
C GLU A 9 9.24 -17.37 5.19
N PRO A 10 8.87 -16.17 4.77
CA PRO A 10 8.44 -15.15 5.72
C PRO A 10 7.27 -15.66 6.53
N LYS A 11 7.13 -15.16 7.74
CA LYS A 11 6.01 -15.52 8.60
C LYS A 11 4.68 -15.46 7.88
N PHE A 12 4.47 -14.37 7.15
CA PHE A 12 3.19 -14.15 6.48
C PHE A 12 3.00 -15.04 5.27
N ALA A 13 4.02 -15.71 4.79
CA ALA A 13 3.85 -16.67 3.71
C ALA A 13 3.00 -17.86 4.12
N LYS A 14 2.84 -18.08 5.41
CA LYS A 14 1.95 -19.11 5.89
C LYS A 14 0.49 -18.83 5.55
N HIS A 15 0.20 -17.59 5.17
CA HIS A 15 -1.14 -17.18 4.81
C HIS A 15 -1.34 -17.08 3.31
N LYS A 16 -0.51 -17.76 2.55
CA LYS A 16 -0.46 -17.60 1.09
C LYS A 16 -1.75 -17.98 0.37
N GLN A 17 -2.57 -18.87 0.95
CA GLN A 17 -3.80 -19.23 0.29
C GLN A 17 -4.97 -18.38 0.69
N ILE A 18 -4.74 -17.41 1.46
CA ILE A 18 -5.81 -16.67 1.99
C ILE A 18 -6.45 -15.76 1.03
N ALA A 19 -5.86 -15.18 0.13
CA ALA A 19 -6.58 -14.41 -0.85
C ALA A 19 -7.24 -15.39 -1.80
N ASP A 20 -8.43 -15.86 -1.47
CA ASP A 20 -9.23 -16.73 -2.32
C ASP A 20 -10.40 -15.92 -2.91
N LEU A 21 -11.29 -16.60 -3.62
CA LEU A 21 -12.40 -15.92 -4.28
C LEU A 21 -13.37 -15.27 -3.29
N ASP A 22 -13.54 -15.88 -2.12
CA ASP A 22 -14.39 -15.28 -1.10
C ASP A 22 -13.76 -14.01 -0.54
N THR A 23 -12.45 -14.03 -0.32
CA THR A 23 -11.72 -12.85 0.11
C THR A 23 -11.84 -11.76 -0.94
N LEU A 24 -11.65 -12.10 -2.20
CA LEU A 24 -11.78 -11.14 -3.29
C LEU A 24 -13.17 -10.51 -3.31
N GLN A 25 -14.21 -11.31 -3.15
CA GLN A 25 -15.58 -10.81 -3.13
C GLN A 25 -15.80 -9.83 -2.00
N SER A 26 -15.27 -10.16 -0.81
CA SER A 26 -15.37 -9.26 0.35
C SER A 26 -14.65 -7.95 0.12
N VAL A 27 -13.47 -8.01 -0.47
CA VAL A 27 -12.67 -6.81 -0.78
C VAL A 27 -13.44 -5.92 -1.77
N ILE A 28 -13.95 -6.53 -2.84
CA ILE A 28 -14.66 -5.78 -3.86
C ILE A 28 -15.91 -5.11 -3.30
N THR A 29 -16.63 -5.82 -2.44
CA THR A 29 -17.87 -5.31 -1.86
C THR A 29 -17.64 -4.19 -0.86
N ASN A 30 -16.48 -4.17 -0.22
CA ASN A 30 -16.20 -3.25 0.87
C ASN A 30 -15.10 -2.24 0.54
N ARG A 31 -15.18 -1.65 -0.64
CA ARG A 31 -14.16 -0.69 -1.11
C ARG A 31 -13.82 0.39 -0.09
N TYR A 32 -14.85 1.02 0.48
CA TYR A 32 -14.62 2.13 1.40
C TYR A 32 -13.88 1.69 2.65
N ASP A 33 -14.27 0.55 3.21
CA ASP A 33 -13.60 0.04 4.39
C ASP A 33 -12.14 -0.32 4.12
N VAL A 34 -11.90 -0.99 3.00
CA VAL A 34 -10.55 -1.38 2.61
C VAL A 34 -9.67 -0.16 2.44
N MET A 35 -10.17 0.85 1.73
CA MET A 35 -9.37 2.05 1.46
C MET A 35 -9.20 2.92 2.69
N ALA A 36 -10.16 2.92 3.60
CA ALA A 36 -10.00 3.62 4.88
C ALA A 36 -8.89 2.97 5.71
N LYS A 37 -8.83 1.64 5.69
CA LYS A 37 -7.76 0.93 6.38
C LYS A 37 -6.40 1.20 5.73
N TYR A 38 -6.39 1.31 4.41
CA TYR A 38 -5.15 1.66 3.71
C TYR A 38 -4.69 3.06 4.10
N ALA A 39 -5.60 4.02 4.16
CA ALA A 39 -5.25 5.39 4.55
C ALA A 39 -4.62 5.42 5.95
N LYS A 40 -5.10 4.55 6.83
CA LYS A 40 -4.52 4.42 8.16
C LYS A 40 -3.08 3.90 8.09
N SER A 41 -2.85 2.94 7.21
CA SER A 41 -1.50 2.40 6.99
C SER A 41 -0.55 3.48 6.45
N VAL A 42 -1.05 4.33 5.56
CA VAL A 42 -0.28 5.46 5.04
C VAL A 42 0.10 6.40 6.18
N LYS A 43 -0.84 6.66 7.07
CA LYS A 43 -0.58 7.52 8.23
C LYS A 43 0.54 6.97 9.10
N TYR A 44 0.55 5.66 9.34
CA TYR A 44 1.62 5.04 10.12
C TYR A 44 2.95 5.10 9.39
N ALA A 45 2.96 4.83 8.09
CA ALA A 45 4.19 4.91 7.31
C ALA A 45 4.76 6.33 7.34
N PHE A 46 3.90 7.33 7.22
CA PHE A 46 4.33 8.72 7.28
C PHE A 46 4.96 9.04 8.63
N ARG A 47 4.35 8.56 9.71
CA ARG A 47 4.87 8.80 11.05
C ARG A 47 6.26 8.19 11.21
N GLU A 48 6.46 6.99 10.67
CA GLU A 48 7.76 6.33 10.73
C GLU A 48 8.82 7.06 9.93
N GLU A 49 8.41 7.65 8.79
CA GLU A 49 9.35 8.39 7.95
C GLU A 49 9.61 9.80 8.45
N LEU A 50 8.77 10.29 9.36
CA LEU A 50 8.82 11.69 9.76
C LEU A 50 10.14 12.09 10.36
N ALA A 51 10.78 11.21 11.15
CA ALA A 51 12.06 11.51 11.75
C ALA A 51 13.10 11.79 10.67
N HIS A 52 13.15 10.95 9.64
CA HIS A 52 14.07 11.15 8.53
C HIS A 52 13.75 12.41 7.75
N LEU A 53 12.46 12.66 7.53
CA LEU A 53 12.03 13.82 6.76
C LEU A 53 12.37 15.12 7.47
N LYS A 54 12.26 15.14 8.80
CA LYS A 54 12.58 16.32 9.57
C LYS A 54 14.07 16.63 9.54
N ASP A 55 14.89 15.61 9.38
CA ASP A 55 16.35 15.80 9.30
C ASP A 55 16.76 16.37 7.95
N LYS A 56 15.86 16.38 6.97
CA LYS A 56 16.11 17.00 5.68
C LYS A 56 15.83 18.48 5.80
N ALA A 57 16.87 19.28 5.88
CA ALA A 57 16.74 20.70 6.17
C ALA A 57 15.88 21.47 5.19
N GLU A 58 15.70 20.95 3.99
CA GLU A 58 14.91 21.63 2.96
C GLU A 58 13.41 21.48 3.15
N LEU A 59 12.97 20.57 4.01
CA LEU A 59 11.56 20.29 4.13
C LEU A 59 10.93 21.03 5.29
N GLU A 60 10.06 21.96 4.97
CA GLU A 60 9.37 22.75 5.98
C GLU A 60 8.24 21.95 6.65
N LYS A 61 7.99 22.29 7.89
CA LYS A 61 6.93 21.68 8.67
C LYS A 61 5.57 21.77 7.98
N ARG A 62 5.31 22.93 7.38
CA ARG A 62 4.05 23.15 6.66
C ARG A 62 3.91 22.22 5.45
N PHE A 63 5.03 22.05 4.73
CA PHE A 63 5.07 21.16 3.59
C PHE A 63 4.76 19.72 4.01
N LEU A 64 5.40 19.28 5.10
CA LEU A 64 5.19 17.91 5.59
C LEU A 64 3.75 17.69 6.04
N LYS A 65 3.17 18.65 6.74
CA LYS A 65 1.79 18.55 7.21
C LYS A 65 0.81 18.49 6.05
N SER A 66 1.01 19.35 5.06
CA SER A 66 0.18 19.38 3.86
C SER A 66 0.30 18.07 3.07
N SER A 67 1.54 17.59 2.90
CA SER A 67 1.80 16.36 2.14
C SER A 67 1.15 15.15 2.80
N ARG A 68 1.15 15.10 4.14
CA ARG A 68 0.49 14.01 4.85
C ARG A 68 -0.99 13.93 4.48
N LYS A 69 -1.65 15.07 4.41
CA LYS A 69 -3.06 15.13 4.02
C LYS A 69 -3.27 14.65 2.59
N LEU A 70 -2.37 15.06 1.70
CA LEU A 70 -2.48 14.67 0.29
C LEU A 70 -2.31 13.16 0.11
N LEU A 71 -1.41 12.55 0.89
CA LEU A 71 -1.18 11.12 0.81
C LEU A 71 -2.40 10.30 1.21
N GLN A 72 -3.28 10.87 2.02
CA GLN A 72 -4.48 10.17 2.49
C GLN A 72 -5.67 10.37 1.56
N ARG A 73 -5.55 11.26 0.59
CA ARG A 73 -6.63 11.50 -0.37
C ARG A 73 -6.60 10.46 -1.48
N GLU A 74 -7.75 10.30 -2.11
CA GLU A 74 -7.85 9.40 -3.25
C GLU A 74 -6.98 9.97 -4.38
N PRO A 75 -6.02 9.18 -4.91
CA PRO A 75 -5.08 9.72 -5.91
C PRO A 75 -5.74 10.35 -7.13
N GLY A 76 -6.86 9.79 -7.58
CA GLY A 76 -7.56 10.32 -8.74
C GLY A 76 -8.17 11.68 -8.54
N LYS A 77 -8.26 12.15 -7.30
CA LYS A 77 -8.84 13.46 -6.98
C LYS A 77 -7.79 14.53 -6.74
N LEU A 78 -6.52 14.19 -6.89
CA LEU A 78 -5.45 15.16 -6.68
C LEU A 78 -5.31 16.07 -7.90
N GLU A 79 -5.15 17.36 -7.62
CA GLU A 79 -4.87 18.34 -8.66
C GLU A 79 -3.40 18.24 -9.08
N LEU A 80 -3.07 18.81 -10.23
CA LEU A 80 -1.71 18.74 -10.74
C LEU A 80 -0.68 19.28 -9.75
N SER A 81 -0.96 20.43 -9.14
CA SER A 81 -0.04 21.02 -8.18
C SER A 81 0.17 20.12 -6.97
N GLN A 82 -0.88 19.41 -6.58
CA GLN A 82 -0.80 18.48 -5.45
C GLN A 82 0.02 17.25 -5.80
N LYS A 83 -0.14 16.74 -7.02
CA LYS A 83 0.69 15.63 -7.50
C LYS A 83 2.16 16.02 -7.54
N GLU A 84 2.44 17.24 -7.99
CA GLU A 84 3.81 17.75 -8.03
C GLU A 84 4.40 17.86 -6.63
N GLN A 85 3.58 18.27 -5.67
CA GLN A 85 4.01 18.33 -4.28
C GLN A 85 4.40 16.95 -3.76
N LEU A 86 3.61 15.93 -4.09
CA LEU A 86 3.94 14.57 -3.69
C LEU A 86 5.20 14.05 -4.38
N ILE A 87 5.39 14.40 -5.64
CA ILE A 87 6.63 14.02 -6.33
C ILE A 87 7.84 14.59 -5.59
N GLU A 88 7.73 15.83 -5.12
CA GLU A 88 8.80 16.44 -4.35
C GLU A 88 9.04 15.68 -3.05
N LEU A 89 7.98 15.32 -2.34
CA LEU A 89 8.09 14.52 -1.13
C LEU A 89 8.78 13.18 -1.41
N PHE A 90 8.43 12.54 -2.52
CA PHE A 90 8.96 11.22 -2.86
C PHE A 90 10.44 11.23 -3.15
N LYS A 91 11.01 12.37 -3.50
CA LYS A 91 12.45 12.49 -3.66
C LYS A 91 13.17 12.26 -2.33
N HIS A 92 12.47 12.46 -1.23
CA HIS A 92 13.04 12.34 0.11
C HIS A 92 12.58 11.07 0.84
N SER A 93 11.63 10.32 0.30
CA SER A 93 11.15 9.12 0.95
C SER A 93 10.66 8.09 -0.07
N LYS A 94 11.50 7.10 -0.29
CA LYS A 94 11.16 5.98 -1.16
C LYS A 94 9.99 5.18 -0.58
N ALA A 95 9.94 5.08 0.74
CA ALA A 95 8.85 4.34 1.39
C ALA A 95 7.51 4.97 1.10
N LEU A 96 7.41 6.29 1.18
CA LEU A 96 6.14 6.97 0.92
C LEU A 96 5.76 6.89 -0.56
N GLU A 97 6.74 6.93 -1.44
CA GLU A 97 6.49 6.74 -2.86
C GLU A 97 5.88 5.35 -3.10
N THR A 98 6.47 4.33 -2.48
CA THR A 98 5.97 2.96 -2.60
C THR A 98 4.55 2.84 -2.06
N MET A 99 4.29 3.44 -0.89
CA MET A 99 2.95 3.43 -0.31
C MET A 99 1.92 4.05 -1.27
N HIS A 100 2.31 5.14 -1.91
CA HIS A 100 1.40 5.82 -2.85
C HIS A 100 1.14 4.96 -4.09
N HIS A 101 2.18 4.41 -4.68
CA HIS A 101 2.05 3.59 -5.88
C HIS A 101 1.26 2.32 -5.59
N MET A 102 1.48 1.70 -4.44
CA MET A 102 0.74 0.50 -4.07
C MET A 102 -0.73 0.81 -3.85
N ARG A 103 -1.06 2.01 -3.38
CA ARG A 103 -2.44 2.42 -3.25
C ARG A 103 -3.12 2.54 -4.61
N VAL A 104 -2.41 3.14 -5.56
CA VAL A 104 -2.94 3.27 -6.92
C VAL A 104 -3.21 1.90 -7.53
N GLU A 105 -2.26 0.97 -7.36
CA GLU A 105 -2.43 -0.37 -7.90
C GLU A 105 -3.57 -1.13 -7.23
N LEU A 106 -3.71 -0.98 -5.92
CA LEU A 106 -4.82 -1.63 -5.22
C LEU A 106 -6.15 -1.07 -5.72
N GLY A 107 -6.22 0.25 -5.86
CA GLY A 107 -7.43 0.90 -6.35
C GLY A 107 -7.84 0.45 -7.74
N ALA A 108 -6.88 0.05 -8.56
CA ALA A 108 -7.15 -0.41 -9.91
C ALA A 108 -8.02 -1.66 -9.95
N ILE A 109 -8.02 -2.44 -8.89
CA ILE A 109 -8.85 -3.65 -8.82
C ILE A 109 -10.33 -3.32 -9.00
N TRP A 110 -10.77 -2.21 -8.43
CA TRP A 110 -12.18 -1.79 -8.54
C TRP A 110 -12.50 -1.15 -9.88
N GLU A 111 -11.47 -0.78 -10.65
CA GLU A 111 -11.67 -0.12 -11.93
C GLU A 111 -11.61 -1.09 -13.12
N ARG A 112 -11.32 -2.37 -12.89
CA ARG A 112 -11.11 -3.33 -13.98
C ARG A 112 -12.37 -4.09 -14.31
N SER A 113 -13.25 -3.45 -15.07
CA SER A 113 -14.56 -4.02 -15.39
C SER A 113 -14.49 -5.18 -16.39
N HIS A 114 -13.39 -5.32 -17.12
CA HIS A 114 -13.24 -6.37 -18.13
C HIS A 114 -12.46 -7.59 -17.67
N SER A 115 -11.97 -7.56 -16.44
CA SER A 115 -11.19 -8.67 -15.92
C SER A 115 -12.09 -9.76 -15.35
N THR A 116 -11.70 -11.01 -15.51
CA THR A 116 -12.40 -12.12 -14.88
C THR A 116 -12.10 -12.11 -13.39
N ARG A 117 -12.92 -12.85 -12.64
CA ARG A 117 -12.68 -12.97 -11.20
C ARG A 117 -11.33 -13.64 -10.90
N ASP A 118 -10.95 -14.64 -11.72
CA ASP A 118 -9.66 -15.29 -11.53
C ASP A 118 -8.51 -14.32 -11.79
N GLN A 119 -8.65 -13.46 -12.79
CA GLN A 119 -7.64 -12.44 -13.07
C GLN A 119 -7.52 -11.45 -11.92
N LEU A 120 -8.65 -11.01 -11.38
CA LEU A 120 -8.66 -10.08 -10.25
C LEU A 120 -8.06 -10.71 -9.00
N LEU A 121 -8.37 -11.99 -8.78
CA LEU A 121 -7.79 -12.72 -7.65
C LEU A 121 -6.28 -12.80 -7.78
N HIS A 122 -5.79 -13.11 -8.97
CA HIS A 122 -4.35 -13.17 -9.23
C HIS A 122 -3.69 -11.83 -8.94
N GLN A 123 -4.34 -10.74 -9.38
CA GLN A 123 -3.82 -9.41 -9.14
C GLN A 123 -3.79 -9.07 -7.65
N LEU A 124 -4.83 -9.46 -6.92
CA LEU A 124 -4.87 -9.23 -5.49
C LEU A 124 -3.77 -10.01 -4.77
N GLN A 125 -3.59 -11.26 -5.14
CA GLN A 125 -2.54 -12.10 -4.56
C GLN A 125 -1.15 -11.53 -4.86
N ASP A 126 -0.93 -11.11 -6.10
CA ASP A 126 0.34 -10.51 -6.49
C ASP A 126 0.60 -9.22 -5.73
N TRP A 127 -0.44 -8.41 -5.58
CA TRP A 127 -0.32 -7.17 -4.82
C TRP A 127 0.12 -7.45 -3.38
N CYS A 128 -0.49 -8.44 -2.75
CA CYS A 128 -0.13 -8.81 -1.38
C CYS A 128 1.31 -9.27 -1.28
N VAL A 129 1.77 -10.07 -2.23
CA VAL A 129 3.17 -10.54 -2.24
C VAL A 129 4.12 -9.34 -2.32
N ARG A 130 3.84 -8.40 -3.20
CA ARG A 130 4.71 -7.24 -3.36
C ARG A 130 4.65 -6.32 -2.15
N ALA A 131 3.48 -6.16 -1.55
CA ALA A 131 3.34 -5.36 -0.34
C ALA A 131 4.18 -5.95 0.80
N GLU A 132 4.14 -7.27 0.92
CA GLU A 132 4.88 -7.96 1.97
C GLU A 132 6.39 -7.95 1.72
N ALA A 133 6.81 -7.83 0.47
CA ALA A 133 8.22 -7.73 0.11
C ALA A 133 8.75 -6.30 0.18
N SER A 134 7.90 -5.33 0.45
CA SER A 134 8.29 -3.91 0.37
C SER A 134 9.24 -3.45 1.46
N GLY A 135 9.30 -4.16 2.58
CA GLY A 135 10.07 -3.72 3.73
C GLY A 135 9.38 -2.65 4.56
N ILE A 136 8.17 -2.25 4.19
CA ILE A 136 7.41 -1.23 4.91
C ILE A 136 6.43 -1.93 5.84
N LYS A 137 6.65 -1.78 7.15
CA LYS A 137 5.90 -2.53 8.14
C LYS A 137 4.39 -2.32 8.05
N SER A 138 3.95 -1.08 7.94
CA SER A 138 2.51 -0.81 7.89
C SER A 138 1.86 -1.39 6.65
N LEU A 139 2.60 -1.43 5.54
CA LEU A 139 2.11 -2.03 4.30
C LEU A 139 2.05 -3.55 4.42
N GLN A 140 3.06 -4.15 5.04
CA GLN A 140 3.06 -5.57 5.32
C GLN A 140 1.87 -5.96 6.19
N ASP A 141 1.65 -5.20 7.26
CA ASP A 141 0.55 -5.47 8.19
C ASP A 141 -0.80 -5.32 7.49
N PHE A 142 -0.93 -4.30 6.64
CA PHE A 142 -2.16 -4.12 5.88
C PHE A 142 -2.41 -5.33 4.97
N SER A 143 -1.38 -5.79 4.27
CA SER A 143 -1.50 -6.92 3.37
C SER A 143 -1.94 -8.19 4.10
N LEU A 144 -1.35 -8.42 5.27
CA LEU A 144 -1.73 -9.59 6.05
C LEU A 144 -3.22 -9.58 6.42
N ARG A 145 -3.73 -8.42 6.78
CA ARG A 145 -5.15 -8.30 7.09
C ARG A 145 -6.00 -8.44 5.84
N LEU A 146 -5.52 -7.93 4.72
CA LEU A 146 -6.26 -8.01 3.47
C LEU A 146 -6.40 -9.45 2.99
N ARG A 147 -5.39 -10.26 3.21
CA ARG A 147 -5.40 -11.65 2.78
C ARG A 147 -6.55 -12.46 3.37
N SER A 148 -6.99 -12.10 4.55
CA SER A 148 -8.10 -12.81 5.21
C SER A 148 -9.29 -11.88 5.43
N TYR A 149 -9.43 -10.88 4.61
CA TYR A 149 -10.50 -9.91 4.72
C TYR A 149 -11.86 -10.58 4.51
N ALA A 150 -12.79 -10.28 5.40
CA ALA A 150 -14.11 -10.88 5.31
C ALA A 150 -15.23 -9.88 5.50
#